data_2f8c25f23ddbbc4837ed37010e64878c
#
_entry.id   2f8c25f23ddbbc4837ed37010e64878c
#
_cell.length_a   1.000
_cell.length_b   1.000
_cell.length_c   1.000
_cell.angle_alpha   90.00
_cell.angle_beta   90.00
_cell.angle_gamma   90.00
#
_symmetry.space_group_name_H-M   'P 1'
#
loop_
_entity.id
_entity.type
_entity.pdbx_description
1 polymer ?
#
loop_
_entity_poly.entity_id
_entity_poly.type
_entity_poly.pdbx_seq_one_letter_code
_entity_poly.pdbx_strand_id
1 'polypeptide(L)'
;LPALGLLCRLFGNLETTQSSVEELNNRVRLLCGSMTFFISTFNIKDDSSCCTVKLCASFSTLESNVDQAVSLAAEILTQTRFDTANSEKAVLDLLRQIKMGCFEQIVMGGHAAALGRVSAQMSVSSVVSECTGGVTFYQWLKAQEENWNWNSLREKLTVLYEKAVSKEQLTISLTGNTDAYAANVVQMLQELLPSKPDLLKAHTI
;
A
#
# COMPACT_ATOMS: atom_id res chain seq x y z
N LEU A 1 6.42 1.68 10.89
CA LEU A 1 5.02 1.50 10.43
C LEU A 1 4.49 2.73 9.67
N PRO A 2 4.60 4.00 10.13
CA PRO A 2 4.02 5.13 9.40
C PRO A 2 4.54 5.29 7.96
N ALA A 3 5.82 5.08 7.70
CA ALA A 3 6.38 5.12 6.35
C ALA A 3 5.77 4.05 5.41
N LEU A 4 5.33 2.90 5.95
CA LEU A 4 4.61 1.89 5.19
C LEU A 4 3.21 2.39 4.80
N GLY A 5 2.52 3.11 5.71
CA GLY A 5 1.24 3.77 5.42
C GLY A 5 1.37 4.84 4.33
N LEU A 6 2.48 5.57 4.29
CA LEU A 6 2.79 6.51 3.20
C LEU A 6 3.08 5.74 1.91
N LEU A 7 3.95 4.72 1.94
CA LEU A 7 4.31 3.92 0.76
C LEU A 7 3.08 3.41 0.02
N CYS A 8 2.09 2.86 0.73
CA CYS A 8 0.86 2.37 0.09
C CYS A 8 0.09 3.45 -0.67
N ARG A 9 0.14 4.69 -0.18
CA ARG A 9 -0.53 5.83 -0.83
C ARG A 9 0.26 6.43 -1.98
N LEU A 10 1.54 6.07 -2.10
CA LEU A 10 2.38 6.47 -3.22
C LEU A 10 2.20 5.57 -4.45
N PHE A 11 1.76 4.32 -4.28
CA PHE A 11 1.47 3.43 -5.39
C PHE A 11 0.40 4.00 -6.32
N GLY A 12 0.70 4.00 -7.62
CA GLY A 12 -0.14 4.60 -8.66
C GLY A 12 -0.07 6.13 -8.75
N ASN A 13 0.61 6.80 -7.81
CA ASN A 13 0.80 8.26 -7.77
C ASN A 13 2.24 8.69 -8.06
N LEU A 14 3.12 7.75 -8.34
CA LEU A 14 4.49 7.98 -8.81
C LEU A 14 4.70 7.29 -10.15
N GLU A 15 5.69 7.77 -10.89
CA GLU A 15 6.12 7.16 -12.16
C GLU A 15 6.62 5.73 -11.93
N THR A 16 6.39 4.88 -12.91
CA THR A 16 7.04 3.56 -13.02
C THR A 16 8.20 3.61 -14.01
N THR A 17 8.87 2.51 -14.20
CA THR A 17 9.89 2.39 -15.27
C THR A 17 9.30 2.43 -16.67
N GLN A 18 8.00 2.19 -16.81
CA GLN A 18 7.31 2.07 -18.10
C GLN A 18 6.31 3.19 -18.37
N SER A 19 5.74 3.79 -17.33
CA SER A 19 4.61 4.71 -17.46
C SER A 19 4.76 5.95 -16.58
N SER A 20 4.35 7.08 -17.11
CA SER A 20 4.13 8.30 -16.34
C SER A 20 2.90 8.19 -15.44
N VAL A 21 2.78 9.07 -14.45
CA VAL A 21 1.59 9.11 -13.55
C VAL A 21 0.29 9.32 -14.32
N GLU A 22 0.32 10.15 -15.37
CA GLU A 22 -0.85 10.41 -16.20
C GLU A 22 -1.28 9.15 -16.99
N GLU A 23 -0.32 8.44 -17.57
CA GLU A 23 -0.58 7.18 -18.28
C GLU A 23 -1.12 6.10 -17.34
N LEU A 24 -0.55 5.97 -16.13
CA LEU A 24 -1.05 5.04 -15.11
C LEU A 24 -2.51 5.35 -14.76
N ASN A 25 -2.83 6.61 -14.48
CA ASN A 25 -4.19 7.03 -14.16
C ASN A 25 -5.18 6.76 -15.32
N ASN A 26 -4.77 7.00 -16.55
CA ASN A 26 -5.59 6.71 -17.72
C ASN A 26 -5.82 5.21 -17.90
N ARG A 27 -4.78 4.38 -17.72
CA ARG A 27 -4.90 2.91 -17.78
C ARG A 27 -5.78 2.37 -16.67
N VAL A 28 -5.65 2.88 -15.42
CA VAL A 28 -6.55 2.50 -14.32
C VAL A 28 -8.00 2.81 -14.66
N ARG A 29 -8.30 4.00 -15.19
CA ARG A 29 -9.67 4.39 -15.57
C ARG A 29 -10.24 3.55 -16.70
N LEU A 30 -9.41 3.13 -17.66
CA LEU A 30 -9.85 2.32 -18.79
C LEU A 30 -10.05 0.85 -18.43
N LEU A 31 -9.20 0.30 -17.56
CA LEU A 31 -9.18 -1.13 -17.27
C LEU A 31 -9.94 -1.51 -16.01
N CYS A 32 -9.99 -0.61 -15.03
CA CYS A 32 -10.51 -0.88 -13.71
C CYS A 32 -11.61 0.10 -13.32
N GLY A 33 -12.64 -0.37 -12.59
CA GLY A 33 -13.58 0.51 -11.92
C GLY A 33 -12.95 1.27 -10.76
N SER A 34 -12.01 0.60 -10.07
CA SER A 34 -11.16 1.19 -9.03
C SER A 34 -9.91 0.33 -8.85
N MET A 35 -8.82 0.95 -8.44
CA MET A 35 -7.59 0.26 -8.02
C MET A 35 -7.05 0.97 -6.79
N THR A 36 -6.87 0.24 -5.69
CA THR A 36 -6.45 0.80 -4.39
C THR A 36 -5.36 -0.06 -3.77
N PHE A 37 -4.44 0.60 -3.08
CA PHE A 37 -3.35 -0.02 -2.33
C PHE A 37 -3.47 0.36 -0.85
N PHE A 38 -3.46 -0.62 0.04
CA PHE A 38 -3.67 -0.38 1.47
C PHE A 38 -3.00 -1.46 2.32
N ILE A 39 -2.88 -1.17 3.62
CA ILE A 39 -2.43 -2.14 4.61
C ILE A 39 -3.65 -2.82 5.22
N SER A 40 -3.60 -4.15 5.31
CA SER A 40 -4.56 -4.95 6.07
C SER A 40 -3.84 -5.74 7.15
N THR A 41 -4.52 -5.91 8.28
CA THR A 41 -4.05 -6.70 9.42
C THR A 41 -4.96 -7.89 9.64
N PHE A 42 -4.36 -9.04 9.88
CA PHE A 42 -5.08 -10.28 10.18
C PHE A 42 -4.64 -10.78 11.56
N ASN A 43 -5.57 -10.81 12.50
CA ASN A 43 -5.30 -11.33 13.82
C ASN A 43 -5.03 -12.84 13.76
N ILE A 44 -4.08 -13.30 14.56
CA ILE A 44 -3.84 -14.73 14.74
C ILE A 44 -4.91 -15.26 15.69
N LYS A 45 -5.51 -16.41 15.34
CA LYS A 45 -6.52 -17.03 16.17
C LYS A 45 -5.94 -17.34 17.55
N ASP A 46 -6.68 -16.94 18.59
CA ASP A 46 -6.34 -17.16 20.00
C ASP A 46 -5.07 -16.44 20.50
N ASP A 47 -4.49 -15.51 19.71
CA ASP A 47 -3.34 -14.69 20.09
C ASP A 47 -3.55 -13.22 19.69
N SER A 48 -3.98 -12.40 20.63
CA SER A 48 -4.19 -10.94 20.42
C SER A 48 -2.88 -10.13 20.45
N SER A 49 -1.77 -10.75 20.85
CA SER A 49 -0.45 -10.09 20.91
C SER A 49 0.28 -10.10 19.56
N CYS A 50 -0.25 -10.84 18.58
CA CYS A 50 0.34 -11.02 17.26
C CYS A 50 -0.66 -10.74 16.15
N CYS A 51 -0.19 -10.18 15.05
CA CYS A 51 -0.96 -10.04 13.81
C CYS A 51 -0.08 -10.19 12.56
N THR A 52 -0.68 -10.63 11.48
CA THR A 52 -0.04 -10.60 10.16
C THR A 52 -0.41 -9.29 9.46
N VAL A 53 0.59 -8.55 8.99
CA VAL A 53 0.42 -7.30 8.24
C VAL A 53 0.64 -7.60 6.76
N LYS A 54 -0.32 -7.25 5.91
CA LYS A 54 -0.22 -7.44 4.46
C LYS A 54 -0.41 -6.12 3.72
N LEU A 55 0.45 -5.90 2.73
CA LEU A 55 0.20 -4.93 1.67
C LEU A 55 -0.83 -5.55 0.72
N CYS A 56 -1.94 -4.87 0.52
CA CYS A 56 -3.03 -5.30 -0.34
C CYS A 56 -3.13 -4.39 -1.57
N ALA A 57 -3.30 -5.01 -2.74
CA ALA A 57 -3.77 -4.36 -3.95
C ALA A 57 -5.17 -4.89 -4.24
N SER A 58 -6.15 -4.01 -4.35
CA SER A 58 -7.54 -4.38 -4.66
C SER A 58 -8.02 -3.61 -5.88
N PHE A 59 -8.60 -4.31 -6.83
CA PHE A 59 -9.18 -3.70 -8.02
C PHE A 59 -10.39 -4.49 -8.50
N SER A 60 -11.29 -3.80 -9.21
CA SER A 60 -12.41 -4.38 -9.93
C SER A 60 -12.25 -4.14 -11.42
N THR A 61 -12.52 -5.16 -12.22
CA THR A 61 -12.36 -5.09 -13.68
C THR A 61 -13.36 -5.99 -14.39
N LEU A 62 -13.55 -5.76 -15.69
CA LEU A 62 -14.31 -6.69 -16.54
C LEU A 62 -13.47 -7.93 -16.84
N GLU A 63 -14.13 -9.07 -17.08
CA GLU A 63 -13.44 -10.33 -17.43
C GLU A 63 -12.49 -10.17 -18.62
N SER A 64 -12.88 -9.40 -19.63
CA SER A 64 -12.04 -9.12 -20.82
C SER A 64 -10.75 -8.38 -20.50
N ASN A 65 -10.66 -7.71 -19.37
CA ASN A 65 -9.54 -6.82 -19.01
C ASN A 65 -8.70 -7.38 -17.85
N VAL A 66 -9.01 -8.57 -17.34
CA VAL A 66 -8.35 -9.16 -16.15
C VAL A 66 -6.82 -9.18 -16.32
N ASP A 67 -6.33 -9.69 -17.43
CA ASP A 67 -4.89 -9.83 -17.66
C ASP A 67 -4.17 -8.47 -17.70
N GLN A 68 -4.80 -7.48 -18.33
CA GLN A 68 -4.24 -6.13 -18.41
C GLN A 68 -4.28 -5.43 -17.03
N ALA A 69 -5.34 -5.63 -16.27
CA ALA A 69 -5.48 -5.07 -14.92
C ALA A 69 -4.47 -5.70 -13.94
N VAL A 70 -4.25 -7.01 -14.02
CA VAL A 70 -3.24 -7.74 -13.23
C VAL A 70 -1.83 -7.24 -13.58
N SER A 71 -1.53 -7.10 -14.88
CA SER A 71 -0.24 -6.57 -15.35
C SER A 71 0.00 -5.14 -14.87
N LEU A 72 -1.04 -4.29 -14.90
CA LEU A 72 -0.96 -2.91 -14.41
C LEU A 72 -0.72 -2.86 -12.89
N ALA A 73 -1.42 -3.69 -12.11
CA ALA A 73 -1.21 -3.78 -10.67
C ALA A 73 0.21 -4.26 -10.33
N ALA A 74 0.72 -5.26 -11.06
CA ALA A 74 2.08 -5.77 -10.90
C ALA A 74 3.13 -4.71 -11.28
N GLU A 75 2.93 -3.96 -12.39
CA GLU A 75 3.79 -2.83 -12.78
C GLU A 75 3.89 -1.79 -11.66
N ILE A 76 2.76 -1.34 -11.12
CA ILE A 76 2.72 -0.36 -10.03
C ILE A 76 3.44 -0.90 -8.79
N LEU A 77 3.22 -2.16 -8.43
CA LEU A 77 3.83 -2.77 -7.24
C LEU A 77 5.33 -3.04 -7.38
N THR A 78 5.84 -3.27 -8.60
CA THR A 78 7.23 -3.73 -8.79
C THR A 78 8.12 -2.71 -9.47
N GLN A 79 7.56 -1.67 -10.11
CA GLN A 79 8.31 -0.74 -10.95
C GLN A 79 8.17 0.73 -10.56
N THR A 80 7.53 1.04 -9.42
CA THR A 80 7.44 2.41 -8.89
C THR A 80 8.83 2.97 -8.59
N ARG A 81 9.09 4.21 -9.03
CA ARG A 81 10.39 4.87 -8.93
C ARG A 81 10.39 5.99 -7.90
N PHE A 82 11.45 6.01 -7.06
CA PHE A 82 11.71 7.05 -6.06
C PHE A 82 12.95 7.90 -6.43
N ASP A 83 13.53 7.68 -7.60
CA ASP A 83 14.81 8.25 -8.04
C ASP A 83 14.70 9.19 -9.25
N THR A 84 13.48 9.53 -9.68
CA THR A 84 13.27 10.47 -10.78
C THR A 84 13.45 11.92 -10.30
N ALA A 85 13.72 12.82 -11.22
CA ALA A 85 13.88 14.25 -10.92
C ALA A 85 12.64 14.87 -10.25
N ASN A 86 11.46 14.31 -10.49
CA ASN A 86 10.19 14.79 -9.96
C ASN A 86 9.75 14.08 -8.68
N SER A 87 10.40 12.97 -8.28
CA SER A 87 9.95 12.13 -7.16
C SER A 87 9.88 12.91 -5.85
N GLU A 88 10.88 13.73 -5.54
CA GLU A 88 10.88 14.53 -4.30
C GLU A 88 9.65 15.43 -4.21
N LYS A 89 9.41 16.22 -5.26
CA LYS A 89 8.26 17.14 -5.31
C LYS A 89 6.94 16.38 -5.23
N ALA A 90 6.80 15.31 -6.02
CA ALA A 90 5.58 14.50 -6.06
C ALA A 90 5.28 13.89 -4.69
N VAL A 91 6.28 13.33 -4.01
CA VAL A 91 6.10 12.75 -2.66
C VAL A 91 5.76 13.81 -1.64
N LEU A 92 6.37 15.00 -1.69
CA LEU A 92 6.05 16.09 -0.76
C LEU A 92 4.61 16.60 -0.97
N ASP A 93 4.20 16.79 -2.20
CA ASP A 93 2.84 17.25 -2.53
C ASP A 93 1.79 16.21 -2.11
N LEU A 94 2.04 14.92 -2.36
CA LEU A 94 1.19 13.82 -1.91
C LEU A 94 1.14 13.72 -0.38
N LEU A 95 2.28 13.86 0.30
CA LEU A 95 2.33 13.86 1.78
C LEU A 95 1.44 14.97 2.35
N ARG A 96 1.47 16.16 1.77
CA ARG A 96 0.60 17.28 2.17
C ARG A 96 -0.86 16.98 1.96
N GLN A 97 -1.23 16.42 0.81
CA GLN A 97 -2.62 16.02 0.51
C GLN A 97 -3.11 14.96 1.50
N ILE A 98 -2.31 13.92 1.74
CA ILE A 98 -2.62 12.85 2.69
C ILE A 98 -2.79 13.43 4.10
N LYS A 99 -1.88 14.32 4.53
CA LYS A 99 -1.97 14.98 5.83
C LYS A 99 -3.25 15.77 5.99
N MET A 100 -3.64 16.53 4.96
CA MET A 100 -4.91 17.28 4.96
C MET A 100 -6.12 16.35 5.07
N GLY A 101 -6.17 15.28 4.28
CA GLY A 101 -7.23 14.28 4.35
C GLY A 101 -7.32 13.59 5.72
N CYS A 102 -6.18 13.25 6.34
CA CYS A 102 -6.15 12.72 7.71
C CYS A 102 -6.68 13.74 8.72
N PHE A 103 -6.32 15.01 8.59
CA PHE A 103 -6.82 16.07 9.46
C PHE A 103 -8.35 16.21 9.36
N GLU A 104 -8.88 16.26 8.14
CA GLU A 104 -10.33 16.31 7.88
C GLU A 104 -11.06 15.12 8.50
N GLN A 105 -10.53 13.91 8.32
CA GLN A 105 -11.09 12.70 8.94
C GLN A 105 -11.09 12.76 10.47
N ILE A 106 -10.05 13.30 11.10
CA ILE A 106 -9.98 13.47 12.55
C ILE A 106 -11.01 14.52 13.01
N VAL A 107 -11.15 15.63 12.31
CA VAL A 107 -12.10 16.70 12.65
C VAL A 107 -13.54 16.23 12.50
N MET A 108 -13.86 15.57 11.40
CA MET A 108 -15.23 15.10 11.10
C MET A 108 -15.60 13.85 11.90
N GLY A 109 -14.62 13.01 12.24
CA GLY A 109 -14.80 11.73 12.93
C GLY A 109 -14.06 11.62 14.26
N GLY A 110 -14.05 12.66 15.08
CA GLY A 110 -13.28 12.70 16.34
C GLY A 110 -13.54 11.51 17.28
N HIS A 111 -14.78 11.00 17.32
CA HIS A 111 -15.13 9.81 18.10
C HIS A 111 -14.44 8.54 17.56
N ALA A 112 -14.34 8.38 16.22
CA ALA A 112 -13.66 7.26 15.61
C ALA A 112 -12.13 7.36 15.82
N ALA A 113 -11.57 8.57 15.74
CA ALA A 113 -10.17 8.83 16.04
C ALA A 113 -9.84 8.50 17.51
N ALA A 114 -10.69 8.91 18.45
CA ALA A 114 -10.53 8.57 19.87
C ALA A 114 -10.61 7.05 20.11
N LEU A 115 -11.58 6.37 19.49
CA LEU A 115 -11.74 4.92 19.57
C LEU A 115 -10.51 4.21 19.00
N GLY A 116 -9.98 4.64 17.86
CA GLY A 116 -8.76 4.09 17.27
C GLY A 116 -7.56 4.16 18.22
N ARG A 117 -7.39 5.31 18.91
CA ARG A 117 -6.35 5.50 19.92
C ARG A 117 -6.49 4.56 21.12
N VAL A 118 -7.72 4.37 21.61
CA VAL A 118 -7.98 3.44 22.73
C VAL A 118 -7.74 1.99 22.29
N SER A 119 -8.25 1.61 21.11
CA SER A 119 -8.07 0.26 20.57
C SER A 119 -6.60 -0.10 20.34
N ALA A 120 -5.75 0.87 20.01
CA ALA A 120 -4.31 0.67 19.87
C ALA A 120 -3.60 0.28 21.18
N GLN A 121 -4.26 0.44 22.33
CA GLN A 121 -3.76 -0.07 23.62
C GLN A 121 -4.18 -1.52 23.89
N MET A 122 -5.09 -2.06 23.07
CA MET A 122 -5.72 -3.36 23.32
C MET A 122 -5.25 -4.46 22.35
N SER A 123 -4.78 -4.11 21.16
CA SER A 123 -4.33 -5.09 20.16
C SER A 123 -3.25 -4.56 19.22
N VAL A 124 -2.35 -5.45 18.80
CA VAL A 124 -1.27 -5.12 17.85
C VAL A 124 -1.83 -4.69 16.50
N SER A 125 -2.90 -5.30 16.02
CA SER A 125 -3.55 -4.90 14.76
C SER A 125 -4.06 -3.47 14.79
N SER A 126 -4.60 -3.02 15.94
CA SER A 126 -5.02 -1.63 16.13
C SER A 126 -3.84 -0.65 16.19
N VAL A 127 -2.69 -1.08 16.76
CA VAL A 127 -1.44 -0.29 16.69
C VAL A 127 -1.01 -0.07 15.26
N VAL A 128 -1.03 -1.11 14.43
CA VAL A 128 -0.70 -0.98 12.99
C VAL A 128 -1.64 -0.02 12.30
N SER A 129 -2.95 -0.15 12.52
CA SER A 129 -3.97 0.73 11.93
C SER A 129 -3.78 2.20 12.34
N GLU A 130 -3.52 2.43 13.63
CA GLU A 130 -3.25 3.76 14.17
C GLU A 130 -1.96 4.38 13.57
N CYS A 131 -0.92 3.58 13.42
CA CYS A 131 0.36 4.01 12.84
C CYS A 131 0.32 4.22 11.32
N THR A 132 -0.64 3.62 10.61
CA THR A 132 -0.70 3.69 9.13
C THR A 132 -1.85 4.54 8.61
N GLY A 133 -2.78 4.97 9.46
CA GLY A 133 -3.94 5.75 9.04
C GLY A 133 -4.61 6.59 10.14
N GLY A 134 -4.24 6.44 11.42
CA GLY A 134 -4.84 7.17 12.54
C GLY A 134 -4.15 8.48 12.91
N VAL A 135 -4.38 8.94 14.14
CA VAL A 135 -3.80 10.19 14.67
C VAL A 135 -2.28 10.15 14.73
N THR A 136 -1.71 8.99 15.10
CA THR A 136 -0.25 8.78 15.11
C THR A 136 0.35 8.94 13.72
N PHE A 137 -0.35 8.44 12.69
CA PHE A 137 0.07 8.63 11.31
C PHE A 137 0.03 10.11 10.90
N TYR A 138 -1.04 10.83 11.24
CA TYR A 138 -1.14 12.27 11.00
C TYR A 138 -0.01 13.05 11.66
N GLN A 139 0.29 12.77 12.93
CA GLN A 139 1.38 13.42 13.67
C GLN A 139 2.73 13.15 13.00
N TRP A 140 2.95 11.92 12.53
CA TRP A 140 4.16 11.57 11.81
C TRP A 140 4.27 12.32 10.47
N LEU A 141 3.20 12.41 9.68
CA LEU A 141 3.19 13.19 8.44
C LEU A 141 3.52 14.66 8.68
N LYS A 142 2.93 15.25 9.74
CA LYS A 142 3.23 16.62 10.16
C LYS A 142 4.71 16.80 10.49
N ALA A 143 5.27 15.91 11.28
CA ALA A 143 6.69 15.96 11.66
C ALA A 143 7.62 15.76 10.45
N GLN A 144 7.26 14.90 9.47
CA GLN A 144 8.03 14.74 8.24
C GLN A 144 8.02 16.00 7.39
N GLU A 145 6.88 16.71 7.29
CA GLU A 145 6.81 17.97 6.54
C GLU A 145 7.61 19.08 7.21
N GLU A 146 7.51 19.24 8.53
CA GLU A 146 8.24 20.23 9.31
C GLU A 146 9.76 20.03 9.27
N ASN A 147 10.20 18.77 9.21
CA ASN A 147 11.62 18.39 9.19
C ASN A 147 11.96 17.66 7.89
N TRP A 148 11.56 18.24 6.76
CA TRP A 148 11.69 17.59 5.47
C TRP A 148 13.13 17.20 5.14
N ASN A 149 13.34 15.91 4.95
CA ASN A 149 14.61 15.34 4.49
C ASN A 149 14.35 14.24 3.48
N TRP A 150 14.38 14.60 2.21
CA TRP A 150 14.09 13.69 1.11
C TRP A 150 15.00 12.46 1.08
N ASN A 151 16.30 12.65 1.26
CA ASN A 151 17.23 11.53 1.17
C ASN A 151 16.96 10.47 2.23
N SER A 152 16.71 10.87 3.48
CA SER A 152 16.36 9.95 4.56
C SER A 152 15.01 9.28 4.35
N LEU A 153 14.01 10.01 3.85
CA LEU A 153 12.69 9.46 3.57
C LEU A 153 12.75 8.49 2.39
N ARG A 154 13.44 8.86 1.31
CA ARG A 154 13.62 8.03 0.12
C ARG A 154 14.29 6.70 0.47
N GLU A 155 15.37 6.72 1.24
CA GLU A 155 16.05 5.51 1.68
C GLU A 155 15.10 4.57 2.45
N LYS A 156 14.33 5.11 3.40
CA LYS A 156 13.33 4.33 4.14
C LYS A 156 12.25 3.75 3.25
N LEU A 157 11.73 4.54 2.30
CA LEU A 157 10.70 4.08 1.35
C LEU A 157 11.26 3.00 0.44
N THR A 158 12.48 3.14 -0.07
CA THR A 158 13.13 2.13 -0.92
C THR A 158 13.32 0.80 -0.19
N VAL A 159 13.86 0.83 1.05
CA VAL A 159 14.01 -0.38 1.87
C VAL A 159 12.67 -1.07 2.16
N LEU A 160 11.63 -0.29 2.45
CA LEU A 160 10.29 -0.83 2.67
C LEU A 160 9.70 -1.42 1.38
N TYR A 161 9.84 -0.73 0.27
CA TYR A 161 9.38 -1.17 -1.04
C TYR A 161 10.03 -2.49 -1.46
N GLU A 162 11.34 -2.61 -1.29
CA GLU A 162 12.07 -3.84 -1.58
C GLU A 162 11.60 -5.03 -0.74
N LYS A 163 11.10 -4.78 0.47
CA LYS A 163 10.62 -5.84 1.38
C LYS A 163 9.11 -6.11 1.26
N ALA A 164 8.33 -5.16 0.80
CA ALA A 164 6.87 -5.24 0.84
C ALA A 164 6.27 -6.17 -0.23
N VAL A 165 6.95 -6.36 -1.36
CA VAL A 165 6.42 -7.12 -2.49
C VAL A 165 7.25 -8.37 -2.71
N SER A 166 6.61 -9.54 -2.58
CA SER A 166 7.24 -10.86 -2.75
C SER A 166 6.17 -11.89 -3.12
N LYS A 167 6.50 -12.81 -4.03
CA LYS A 167 5.58 -13.88 -4.43
C LYS A 167 5.44 -15.01 -3.41
N GLU A 168 6.42 -15.19 -2.53
CA GLU A 168 6.42 -16.29 -1.55
C GLU A 168 5.32 -16.17 -0.49
N GLN A 169 4.89 -14.93 -0.21
CA GLN A 169 3.81 -14.65 0.75
C GLN A 169 2.53 -14.14 0.09
N LEU A 170 2.41 -14.35 -1.23
CA LEU A 170 1.26 -13.91 -1.99
C LEU A 170 0.00 -14.64 -1.54
N THR A 171 -1.06 -13.88 -1.32
CA THR A 171 -2.42 -14.37 -1.13
C THR A 171 -3.30 -13.73 -2.18
N ILE A 172 -3.99 -14.54 -2.97
CA ILE A 172 -4.88 -14.06 -4.03
C ILE A 172 -6.31 -14.37 -3.62
N SER A 173 -7.17 -13.37 -3.66
CA SER A 173 -8.61 -13.51 -3.48
C SER A 173 -9.32 -13.02 -4.73
N LEU A 174 -10.13 -13.86 -5.32
CA LEU A 174 -10.88 -13.59 -6.54
C LEU A 174 -12.37 -13.72 -6.27
N THR A 175 -13.16 -12.82 -6.83
CA THR A 175 -14.62 -12.85 -6.75
C THR A 175 -15.19 -12.63 -8.14
N GLY A 176 -16.07 -13.54 -8.59
CA GLY A 176 -16.70 -13.51 -9.91
C GLY A 176 -16.70 -14.88 -10.56
N ASN A 177 -16.73 -14.96 -11.89
CA ASN A 177 -16.61 -16.21 -12.64
C ASN A 177 -15.16 -16.68 -12.69
N THR A 178 -14.66 -17.19 -11.56
CA THR A 178 -13.23 -17.47 -11.36
C THR A 178 -12.71 -18.62 -12.22
N ASP A 179 -13.56 -19.53 -12.67
CA ASP A 179 -13.14 -20.70 -13.45
C ASP A 179 -12.46 -20.32 -14.78
N ALA A 180 -12.86 -19.17 -15.33
CA ALA A 180 -12.33 -18.70 -16.61
C ALA A 180 -10.92 -18.10 -16.53
N TYR A 181 -10.51 -17.51 -15.39
CA TYR A 181 -9.28 -16.72 -15.32
C TYR A 181 -8.39 -16.97 -14.10
N ALA A 182 -8.84 -17.74 -13.09
CA ALA A 182 -8.07 -17.91 -11.86
C ALA A 182 -6.68 -18.51 -12.09
N ALA A 183 -6.57 -19.55 -12.90
CA ALA A 183 -5.30 -20.20 -13.18
C ALA A 183 -4.31 -19.25 -13.89
N ASN A 184 -4.80 -18.46 -14.85
CA ASN A 184 -4.01 -17.50 -15.58
C ASN A 184 -3.50 -16.36 -14.67
N VAL A 185 -4.38 -15.81 -13.82
CA VAL A 185 -4.01 -14.76 -12.84
C VAL A 185 -2.91 -15.25 -11.89
N VAL A 186 -3.02 -16.47 -11.38
CA VAL A 186 -2.00 -17.07 -10.51
C VAL A 186 -0.67 -17.18 -11.23
N GLN A 187 -0.67 -17.71 -12.45
CA GLN A 187 0.54 -17.84 -13.25
C GLN A 187 1.18 -16.48 -13.53
N MET A 188 0.41 -15.51 -14.00
CA MET A 188 0.90 -14.16 -14.28
C MET A 188 1.55 -13.52 -13.06
N LEU A 189 0.91 -13.58 -11.89
CA LEU A 189 1.47 -13.01 -10.66
C LEU A 189 2.73 -13.73 -10.20
N GLN A 190 2.84 -15.04 -10.41
CA GLN A 190 4.07 -15.79 -10.13
C GLN A 190 5.23 -15.40 -11.05
N GLU A 191 4.94 -15.01 -12.29
CA GLU A 191 5.95 -14.54 -13.24
C GLU A 191 6.34 -13.08 -13.03
N LEU A 192 5.37 -12.22 -12.73
CA LEU A 192 5.56 -10.75 -12.63
C LEU A 192 6.13 -10.30 -11.28
N LEU A 193 5.84 -11.02 -10.18
CA LEU A 193 6.31 -10.62 -8.86
C LEU A 193 7.70 -11.17 -8.54
N PRO A 194 8.53 -10.40 -7.81
CA PRO A 194 9.88 -10.82 -7.45
C PRO A 194 9.88 -11.98 -6.45
N SER A 195 10.86 -12.89 -6.57
CA SER A 195 11.12 -13.94 -5.59
C SER A 195 12.07 -13.43 -4.51
N LYS A 196 11.69 -13.57 -3.24
CA LYS A 196 12.46 -13.14 -2.07
C LYS A 196 12.35 -14.18 -0.94
N PRO A 197 12.94 -15.37 -1.09
CA PRO A 197 12.78 -16.48 -0.14
C PRO A 197 13.26 -16.14 1.28
N ASP A 198 14.22 -15.25 1.44
CA ASP A 198 14.73 -14.82 2.74
C ASP A 198 13.70 -14.07 3.60
N LEU A 199 12.67 -13.49 2.97
CA LEU A 199 11.58 -12.83 3.69
C LEU A 199 10.59 -13.81 4.35
N LEU A 200 10.63 -15.10 4.01
CA LEU A 200 9.79 -16.13 4.66
C LEU A 200 10.07 -16.28 6.17
N LYS A 201 11.26 -15.87 6.62
CA LYS A 201 11.65 -15.90 8.03
C LYS A 201 11.22 -14.66 8.81
N ALA A 202 10.58 -13.70 8.16
CA ALA A 202 10.25 -12.42 8.74
C ALA A 202 8.84 -12.44 9.34
N HIS A 203 8.76 -12.70 10.61
CA HIS A 203 8.28 -11.77 11.64
C HIS A 203 6.77 -11.72 11.82
N THR A 204 6.33 -12.52 12.72
CA THR A 204 5.24 -12.18 13.63
C THR A 204 5.71 -10.96 14.45
N ILE A 205 5.06 -9.83 14.32
CA ILE A 205 5.25 -8.66 15.17
C ILE A 205 4.39 -8.84 16.42
#